data_fb1b726cdbfe43936513f6f78a6957e6
#
_entry.id   fb1b726cdbfe43936513f6f78a6957e6
#
_cell.length_a   1.000
_cell.length_b   1.000
_cell.length_c   1.000
_cell.angle_alpha   90.00
_cell.angle_beta   90.00
_cell.angle_gamma   90.00
#
_symmetry.space_group_name_H-M   'P 1'
#
loop_
_entity.id
_entity.type
_entity.pdbx_description
1 polymer ?
#
loop_
_entity_poly.entity_id
_entity_poly.type
_entity_poly.pdbx_seq_one_letter_code
_entity_poly.pdbx_strand_id
1 'polypeptide(L)'
;MQKTLTRSGLDSNALKLIAIAAMTADHIAWLLFPGYPTDPLPIILHIIGRLTCPIMCFFIAEGYHYTRDIKKYTARLFVFAVISHFAYIFASNDFADRHSFIPFYYGNILNQTSVIWSLAWGLVLLRIADNSKIKMPAKVILTLLICAVALPADWSCIASLSVLSIGTNRGEPKKQIAWSMLWAAVYAVVYFFAIDKIYGLIQLCVALAIPLLFLYNGKRGRNPKINRFMKWLFYAYYPLHLLVIGIIRELVR
;
A
#
# COMPACT_ATOMS: atom_id res chain seq x y z
N MET A 1 31.72 -17.01 9.21
CA MET A 1 31.41 -15.70 9.82
C MET A 1 31.31 -14.67 8.72
N GLN A 2 30.09 -14.40 8.21
CA GLN A 2 29.86 -13.30 7.25
C GLN A 2 29.95 -11.99 8.02
N LYS A 3 30.95 -11.17 7.75
CA LYS A 3 31.04 -9.78 8.21
C LYS A 3 29.78 -9.06 7.72
N THR A 4 28.83 -8.84 8.61
CA THR A 4 27.74 -7.89 8.41
C THR A 4 28.37 -6.50 8.33
N LEU A 5 28.69 -6.06 7.12
CA LEU A 5 28.97 -4.66 6.84
C LEU A 5 27.79 -3.85 7.41
N THR A 6 28.06 -3.02 8.40
CA THR A 6 27.11 -2.05 8.92
C THR A 6 26.86 -1.04 7.80
N ARG A 7 25.92 -1.33 6.90
CA ARG A 7 25.49 -0.35 5.91
C ARG A 7 24.93 0.86 6.67
N SER A 8 25.62 1.97 6.57
CA SER A 8 25.06 3.27 6.84
C SER A 8 23.87 3.46 5.91
N GLY A 9 22.70 3.78 6.44
CA GLY A 9 21.50 3.92 5.62
C GLY A 9 20.25 4.12 6.49
N LEU A 10 19.10 4.16 5.83
CA LEU A 10 17.80 4.35 6.48
C LEU A 10 17.38 3.10 7.24
N ASP A 11 16.93 3.26 8.46
CA ASP A 11 16.27 2.17 9.20
C ASP A 11 14.77 2.08 8.86
N SER A 12 14.09 1.06 9.35
CA SER A 12 12.66 0.86 9.08
C SER A 12 11.77 1.98 9.61
N ASN A 13 12.19 2.68 10.67
CA ASN A 13 11.41 3.77 11.23
C ASN A 13 11.49 5.01 10.34
N ALA A 14 12.68 5.32 9.82
CA ALA A 14 12.87 6.43 8.88
C ALA A 14 12.04 6.23 7.59
N LEU A 15 12.08 5.03 7.00
CA LEU A 15 11.28 4.72 5.80
C LEU A 15 9.78 4.79 6.07
N LYS A 16 9.32 4.35 7.24
CA LYS A 16 7.91 4.49 7.62
C LYS A 16 7.48 5.94 7.79
N LEU A 17 8.34 6.78 8.34
CA LEU A 17 8.05 8.22 8.44
C LEU A 17 7.99 8.87 7.06
N ILE A 18 8.88 8.52 6.14
CA ILE A 18 8.82 8.98 4.75
C ILE A 18 7.50 8.55 4.10
N ALA A 19 7.09 7.30 4.27
CA ALA A 19 5.82 6.81 3.74
C ALA A 19 4.61 7.55 4.34
N ILE A 20 4.62 7.81 5.64
CA ILE A 20 3.57 8.60 6.33
C ILE A 20 3.51 10.02 5.76
N ALA A 21 4.64 10.71 5.64
CA ALA A 21 4.68 12.07 5.09
C ALA A 21 4.21 12.11 3.64
N ALA A 22 4.66 11.18 2.81
CA ALA A 22 4.24 11.07 1.41
C ALA A 22 2.73 10.79 1.27
N MET A 23 2.19 9.89 2.08
CA MET A 23 0.76 9.58 2.13
C MET A 23 -0.07 10.79 2.55
N THR A 24 0.41 11.54 3.53
CA THR A 24 -0.27 12.76 3.99
C THR A 24 -0.31 13.80 2.88
N ALA A 25 0.80 14.02 2.17
CA ALA A 25 0.87 14.95 1.05
C ALA A 25 -0.13 14.57 -0.06
N ASP A 26 -0.22 13.29 -0.42
CA ASP A 26 -1.15 12.78 -1.42
C ASP A 26 -2.62 13.01 -1.03
N HIS A 27 -2.99 12.66 0.20
CA HIS A 27 -4.36 12.81 0.66
C HIS A 27 -4.78 14.27 0.92
N ILE A 28 -3.84 15.13 1.34
CA ILE A 28 -4.08 16.59 1.38
C ILE A 28 -4.30 17.13 -0.03
N ALA A 29 -3.56 16.64 -1.03
CA ALA A 29 -3.78 17.04 -2.42
C ALA A 29 -5.20 16.67 -2.89
N TRP A 30 -5.68 15.46 -2.59
CA TRP A 30 -7.06 15.07 -2.90
C TRP A 30 -8.12 15.92 -2.18
N LEU A 31 -7.83 16.38 -0.96
CA LEU A 31 -8.73 17.26 -0.21
C LEU A 31 -8.80 18.67 -0.82
N LEU A 32 -7.64 19.26 -1.12
CA LEU A 32 -7.55 20.66 -1.58
C LEU A 32 -7.79 20.82 -3.07
N PHE A 33 -7.50 19.79 -3.85
CA PHE A 33 -7.56 19.79 -5.31
C PHE A 33 -8.32 18.56 -5.82
N PRO A 34 -9.65 18.50 -5.59
CA PRO A 34 -10.45 17.32 -5.96
C PRO A 34 -10.49 17.14 -7.48
N GLY A 35 -10.64 15.89 -7.92
CA GLY A 35 -10.60 15.51 -9.33
C GLY A 35 -9.18 15.24 -9.83
N TYR A 36 -8.92 15.59 -11.09
CA TYR A 36 -7.64 15.35 -11.76
C TYR A 36 -7.05 16.66 -12.31
N PRO A 37 -6.73 17.67 -11.45
CA PRO A 37 -6.16 18.93 -11.91
C PRO A 37 -4.74 18.73 -12.43
N THR A 38 -4.40 19.51 -13.45
CA THR A 38 -3.09 19.44 -14.12
C THR A 38 -2.11 20.52 -13.66
N ASP A 39 -2.49 21.27 -12.61
CA ASP A 39 -1.62 22.28 -12.02
C ASP A 39 -0.36 21.64 -11.40
N PRO A 40 0.77 22.35 -11.38
CA PRO A 40 2.03 21.78 -10.88
C PRO A 40 1.97 21.33 -9.42
N LEU A 41 1.29 22.07 -8.53
CA LEU A 41 1.28 21.76 -7.10
C LEU A 41 0.58 20.42 -6.79
N PRO A 42 -0.68 20.15 -7.19
CA PRO A 42 -1.30 18.84 -6.99
C PRO A 42 -0.50 17.71 -7.64
N ILE A 43 0.02 17.89 -8.85
CA ILE A 43 0.85 16.89 -9.53
C ILE A 43 2.07 16.52 -8.69
N ILE A 44 2.83 17.50 -8.17
CA ILE A 44 4.01 17.26 -7.32
C ILE A 44 3.61 16.50 -6.05
N LEU A 45 2.52 16.89 -5.39
CA LEU A 45 2.04 16.22 -4.18
C LEU A 45 1.65 14.77 -4.47
N HIS A 46 0.98 14.50 -5.60
CA HIS A 46 0.64 13.14 -6.01
C HIS A 46 1.87 12.32 -6.42
N ILE A 47 2.88 12.90 -7.04
CA ILE A 47 4.16 12.24 -7.33
C ILE A 47 4.84 11.83 -6.02
N ILE A 48 4.89 12.72 -5.02
CA ILE A 48 5.43 12.40 -3.70
C ILE A 48 4.64 11.25 -3.07
N GLY A 49 3.32 11.28 -3.18
CA GLY A 49 2.41 10.25 -2.69
C GLY A 49 2.72 8.84 -3.21
N ARG A 50 3.23 8.73 -4.44
CA ARG A 50 3.58 7.42 -5.06
C ARG A 50 4.67 6.66 -4.30
N LEU A 51 5.42 7.30 -3.42
CA LEU A 51 6.40 6.64 -2.55
C LEU A 51 5.74 5.68 -1.54
N THR A 52 4.51 5.95 -1.13
CA THR A 52 3.84 5.26 -0.03
C THR A 52 3.59 3.79 -0.31
N CYS A 53 2.92 3.47 -1.41
CA CYS A 53 2.49 2.09 -1.71
C CYS A 53 3.66 1.10 -1.83
N PRO A 54 4.72 1.35 -2.59
CA PRO A 54 5.85 0.42 -2.68
C PRO A 54 6.57 0.24 -1.33
N ILE A 55 6.69 1.29 -0.51
CA ILE A 55 7.27 1.17 0.83
C ILE A 55 6.38 0.32 1.74
N MET A 56 5.05 0.51 1.68
CA MET A 56 4.11 -0.31 2.45
C MET A 56 4.15 -1.77 2.00
N CYS A 57 4.11 -2.06 0.70
CA CYS A 57 4.22 -3.41 0.15
C CYS A 57 5.51 -4.09 0.62
N PHE A 58 6.63 -3.38 0.59
CA PHE A 58 7.91 -3.87 1.07
C PHE A 58 7.85 -4.25 2.55
N PHE A 59 7.30 -3.38 3.42
CA PHE A 59 7.20 -3.70 4.85
C PHE A 59 6.19 -4.78 5.19
N ILE A 60 5.14 -4.98 4.40
CA ILE A 60 4.24 -6.12 4.56
C ILE A 60 4.98 -7.42 4.24
N ALA A 61 5.73 -7.46 3.13
CA ALA A 61 6.53 -8.62 2.73
C ALA A 61 7.64 -8.92 3.75
N GLU A 62 8.40 -7.91 4.19
CA GLU A 62 9.41 -8.09 5.25
C GLU A 62 8.76 -8.53 6.58
N GLY A 63 7.60 -7.97 6.93
CA GLY A 63 6.84 -8.37 8.11
C GLY A 63 6.42 -9.82 8.09
N TYR A 64 6.10 -10.38 6.92
CA TYR A 64 5.82 -11.80 6.75
C TYR A 64 6.99 -12.67 7.20
N HIS A 65 8.19 -12.36 6.77
CA HIS A 65 9.40 -13.15 7.07
C HIS A 65 9.89 -13.01 8.53
N TYR A 66 9.59 -11.87 9.18
CA TYR A 66 10.03 -11.62 10.55
C TYR A 66 8.97 -11.93 11.62
N THR A 67 7.73 -12.21 11.23
CA THR A 67 6.69 -12.48 12.22
C THR A 67 6.79 -13.89 12.80
N ARG A 68 6.59 -14.02 14.12
CA ARG A 68 6.50 -15.33 14.78
C ARG A 68 5.12 -15.98 14.63
N ASP A 69 4.08 -15.15 14.43
CA ASP A 69 2.68 -15.60 14.34
C ASP A 69 2.01 -14.92 13.16
N ILE A 70 2.04 -15.62 12.02
CA ILE A 70 1.46 -15.13 10.78
C ILE A 70 -0.07 -15.01 10.87
N LYS A 71 -0.75 -15.87 11.65
CA LYS A 71 -2.19 -15.82 11.80
C LYS A 71 -2.60 -14.52 12.50
N LYS A 72 -1.93 -14.17 13.62
CA LYS A 72 -2.17 -12.90 14.31
C LYS A 72 -1.79 -11.69 13.48
N TYR A 73 -0.73 -11.80 12.65
CA TYR A 73 -0.34 -10.72 11.75
C TYR A 73 -1.42 -10.48 10.69
N THR A 74 -1.89 -11.54 10.03
CA THR A 74 -2.96 -11.48 9.02
C THR A 74 -4.26 -10.94 9.63
N ALA A 75 -4.70 -11.49 10.77
CA ALA A 75 -5.92 -11.03 11.46
C ALA A 75 -5.86 -9.53 11.81
N ARG A 76 -4.71 -9.06 12.31
CA ARG A 76 -4.51 -7.64 12.61
C ARG A 76 -4.64 -6.76 11.36
N LEU A 77 -4.06 -7.18 10.21
CA LEU A 77 -4.19 -6.42 8.98
C LEU A 77 -5.64 -6.34 8.50
N PHE A 78 -6.41 -7.43 8.58
CA PHE A 78 -7.82 -7.40 8.21
C PHE A 78 -8.66 -6.54 9.16
N VAL A 79 -8.40 -6.57 10.47
CA VAL A 79 -9.06 -5.66 11.42
C VAL A 79 -8.79 -4.20 11.05
N PHE A 80 -7.54 -3.84 10.77
CA PHE A 80 -7.21 -2.48 10.33
C PHE A 80 -7.76 -2.16 8.93
N ALA A 81 -7.89 -3.14 8.04
CA ALA A 81 -8.52 -2.94 6.73
C ALA A 81 -10.00 -2.57 6.88
N VAL A 82 -10.74 -3.26 7.76
CA VAL A 82 -12.14 -2.96 8.05
C VAL A 82 -12.29 -1.57 8.69
N ILE A 83 -11.47 -1.24 9.70
CA ILE A 83 -11.49 0.10 10.32
C ILE A 83 -11.17 1.18 9.27
N SER A 84 -10.16 0.93 8.44
CA SER A 84 -9.73 1.87 7.40
C SER A 84 -10.75 2.04 6.28
N HIS A 85 -11.59 1.04 6.03
CA HIS A 85 -12.68 1.13 5.06
C HIS A 85 -13.65 2.27 5.41
N PHE A 86 -14.12 2.32 6.65
CA PHE A 86 -15.04 3.39 7.08
C PHE A 86 -14.37 4.77 7.06
N ALA A 87 -13.10 4.86 7.50
CA ALA A 87 -12.35 6.10 7.43
C ALA A 87 -12.13 6.57 5.97
N TYR A 88 -11.88 5.63 5.05
CA TYR A 88 -11.70 5.89 3.62
C TYR A 88 -12.97 6.44 2.99
N ILE A 89 -14.13 5.79 3.20
CA ILE A 89 -15.42 6.25 2.69
C ILE A 89 -15.74 7.64 3.25
N PHE A 90 -15.53 7.85 4.54
CA PHE A 90 -15.76 9.14 5.16
C PHE A 90 -14.87 10.24 4.57
N ALA A 91 -13.62 9.94 4.25
CA ALA A 91 -12.71 10.87 3.58
C ALA A 91 -13.06 11.13 2.12
N SER A 92 -13.60 10.14 1.40
CA SER A 92 -13.92 10.24 -0.04
C SER A 92 -15.26 10.93 -0.35
N ASN A 93 -16.04 11.28 0.65
CA ASN A 93 -17.38 11.89 0.50
C ASN A 93 -18.52 10.94 0.07
N ASP A 94 -18.26 9.65 0.01
CA ASP A 94 -19.26 8.67 -0.42
C ASP A 94 -20.12 8.15 0.76
N PHE A 95 -19.95 8.73 1.96
CA PHE A 95 -20.61 8.24 3.19
C PHE A 95 -22.14 8.38 3.18
N ALA A 96 -22.65 9.29 2.38
CA ALA A 96 -24.10 9.47 2.21
C ALA A 96 -24.76 8.40 1.32
N ASP A 97 -23.98 7.70 0.50
CA ASP A 97 -24.48 6.62 -0.36
C ASP A 97 -24.38 5.28 0.38
N ARG A 98 -25.50 4.58 0.52
CA ARG A 98 -25.55 3.24 1.13
C ARG A 98 -24.65 2.23 0.42
N HIS A 99 -24.45 2.36 -0.88
CA HIS A 99 -23.61 1.46 -1.68
C HIS A 99 -22.13 1.62 -1.34
N SER A 100 -21.72 2.76 -0.81
CA SER A 100 -20.34 3.01 -0.39
C SER A 100 -19.89 2.11 0.77
N PHE A 101 -20.83 1.62 1.60
CA PHE A 101 -20.52 0.68 2.68
C PHE A 101 -20.18 -0.72 2.20
N ILE A 102 -20.49 -1.07 0.95
CA ILE A 102 -20.29 -2.41 0.41
C ILE A 102 -19.22 -2.33 -0.68
N PRO A 103 -17.96 -2.74 -0.39
CA PRO A 103 -16.94 -2.89 -1.43
C PRO A 103 -17.43 -3.99 -2.38
N PHE A 104 -17.43 -3.77 -3.67
CA PHE A 104 -17.97 -4.58 -4.76
C PHE A 104 -19.28 -4.07 -5.37
N TYR A 105 -19.61 -2.81 -5.12
CA TYR A 105 -20.70 -2.20 -5.87
C TYR A 105 -20.38 -2.18 -7.37
N TYR A 106 -21.23 -2.77 -8.19
CA TYR A 106 -20.96 -2.99 -9.61
C TYR A 106 -20.92 -1.70 -10.47
N GLY A 107 -21.44 -0.60 -9.97
CA GLY A 107 -21.40 0.70 -10.68
C GLY A 107 -20.02 1.35 -10.72
N ASN A 108 -19.17 1.03 -9.75
CA ASN A 108 -17.77 1.47 -9.70
C ASN A 108 -16.95 0.47 -8.89
N ILE A 109 -16.20 -0.39 -9.55
CA ILE A 109 -15.41 -1.44 -8.90
C ILE A 109 -14.00 -1.00 -8.47
N LEU A 110 -13.62 0.24 -8.73
CA LEU A 110 -12.31 0.78 -8.36
C LEU A 110 -12.43 1.76 -7.20
N ASN A 111 -11.42 1.81 -6.35
CA ASN A 111 -11.29 2.78 -5.26
C ASN A 111 -12.49 2.81 -4.27
N GLN A 112 -13.07 1.66 -3.98
CA GLN A 112 -14.19 1.53 -3.04
C GLN A 112 -13.76 1.29 -1.59
N THR A 113 -12.52 0.92 -1.37
CA THR A 113 -11.97 0.66 -0.03
C THR A 113 -10.49 0.97 0.04
N SER A 114 -9.95 1.01 1.24
CA SER A 114 -8.57 1.41 1.51
C SER A 114 -7.54 0.40 0.96
N VAL A 115 -6.34 0.87 0.68
CA VAL A 115 -5.19 0.04 0.26
C VAL A 115 -4.84 -1.06 1.28
N ILE A 116 -5.18 -0.88 2.57
CA ILE A 116 -4.91 -1.89 3.61
C ILE A 116 -5.61 -3.21 3.30
N TRP A 117 -6.78 -3.18 2.65
CA TRP A 117 -7.48 -4.36 2.17
C TRP A 117 -6.62 -5.17 1.20
N SER A 118 -6.09 -4.53 0.17
CA SER A 118 -5.22 -5.19 -0.81
C SER A 118 -3.91 -5.68 -0.18
N LEU A 119 -3.31 -4.92 0.74
CA LEU A 119 -2.11 -5.33 1.47
C LEU A 119 -2.35 -6.57 2.35
N ALA A 120 -3.52 -6.68 2.99
CA ALA A 120 -3.88 -7.85 3.78
C ALA A 120 -4.01 -9.11 2.90
N TRP A 121 -4.62 -8.98 1.72
CA TRP A 121 -4.69 -10.07 0.75
C TRP A 121 -3.32 -10.41 0.15
N GLY A 122 -2.44 -9.45 -0.03
CA GLY A 122 -1.04 -9.69 -0.42
C GLY A 122 -0.30 -10.59 0.58
N LEU A 123 -0.56 -10.41 1.89
CA LEU A 123 -0.02 -11.29 2.92
C LEU A 123 -0.58 -12.72 2.83
N VAL A 124 -1.86 -12.87 2.48
CA VAL A 124 -2.48 -14.19 2.23
C VAL A 124 -1.86 -14.85 1.00
N LEU A 125 -1.61 -14.09 -0.08
CA LEU A 125 -0.92 -14.60 -1.27
C LEU A 125 0.47 -15.14 -0.95
N LEU A 126 1.26 -14.46 -0.12
CA LEU A 126 2.56 -14.97 0.33
C LEU A 126 2.43 -16.31 1.05
N ARG A 127 1.44 -16.47 1.95
CA ARG A 127 1.19 -17.75 2.62
C ARG A 127 0.81 -18.86 1.65
N ILE A 128 0.04 -18.56 0.61
CA ILE A 128 -0.34 -19.53 -0.43
C ILE A 128 0.89 -19.90 -1.25
N ALA A 129 1.71 -18.92 -1.62
CA ALA A 129 2.93 -19.13 -2.39
C ALA A 129 3.93 -20.05 -1.67
N ASP A 130 4.14 -19.81 -0.37
CA ASP A 130 5.06 -20.60 0.45
C ASP A 130 4.54 -21.99 0.82
N ASN A 131 3.24 -22.25 0.65
CA ASN A 131 2.67 -23.54 1.02
C ASN A 131 3.00 -24.62 -0.03
N SER A 132 3.90 -25.54 0.32
CA SER A 132 4.30 -26.66 -0.54
C SER A 132 3.19 -27.68 -0.80
N LYS A 133 2.15 -27.73 0.04
CA LYS A 133 1.02 -28.65 -0.12
C LYS A 133 0.04 -28.20 -1.22
N ILE A 134 0.07 -26.93 -1.60
CA ILE A 134 -0.79 -26.38 -2.65
C ILE A 134 -0.07 -26.51 -3.99
N LYS A 135 -0.69 -27.24 -4.94
CA LYS A 135 -0.17 -27.42 -6.30
C LYS A 135 -0.21 -26.11 -7.10
N MET A 136 0.69 -25.95 -8.05
CA MET A 136 0.82 -24.73 -8.86
C MET A 136 -0.50 -24.26 -9.51
N PRO A 137 -1.31 -25.13 -10.17
CA PRO A 137 -2.58 -24.68 -10.74
C PRO A 137 -3.54 -24.09 -9.70
N ALA A 138 -3.60 -24.69 -8.50
CA ALA A 138 -4.43 -24.17 -7.42
C ALA A 138 -3.90 -22.82 -6.89
N LYS A 139 -2.57 -22.63 -6.82
CA LYS A 139 -1.98 -21.33 -6.47
C LYS A 139 -2.39 -20.24 -7.48
N VAL A 140 -2.38 -20.55 -8.77
CA VAL A 140 -2.80 -19.60 -9.81
C VAL A 140 -4.28 -19.25 -9.65
N ILE A 141 -5.17 -20.25 -9.50
CA ILE A 141 -6.61 -20.02 -9.30
C ILE A 141 -6.86 -19.16 -8.05
N LEU A 142 -6.23 -19.50 -6.92
CA LEU A 142 -6.36 -18.73 -5.67
C LEU A 142 -5.83 -17.30 -5.84
N THR A 143 -4.76 -17.10 -6.61
CA THR A 143 -4.24 -15.75 -6.89
C THR A 143 -5.25 -14.94 -7.69
N LEU A 144 -5.87 -15.51 -8.73
CA LEU A 144 -6.91 -14.84 -9.52
C LEU A 144 -8.14 -14.48 -8.68
N LEU A 145 -8.60 -15.41 -7.84
CA LEU A 145 -9.70 -15.14 -6.91
C LEU A 145 -9.38 -14.03 -5.93
N ILE A 146 -8.17 -14.03 -5.37
CA ILE A 146 -7.72 -12.97 -4.45
C ILE A 146 -7.58 -11.64 -5.19
N CYS A 147 -7.09 -11.64 -6.43
CA CYS A 147 -7.06 -10.42 -7.25
C CYS A 147 -8.48 -9.85 -7.45
N ALA A 148 -9.47 -10.68 -7.72
CA ALA A 148 -10.86 -10.25 -7.84
C ALA A 148 -11.40 -9.65 -6.53
N VAL A 149 -11.08 -10.26 -5.38
CA VAL A 149 -11.49 -9.75 -4.05
C VAL A 149 -10.75 -8.48 -3.66
N ALA A 150 -9.52 -8.29 -4.11
CA ALA A 150 -8.71 -7.10 -3.84
C ALA A 150 -8.96 -5.95 -4.84
N LEU A 151 -9.67 -6.22 -5.95
CA LEU A 151 -9.91 -5.27 -7.05
C LEU A 151 -10.50 -3.93 -6.57
N PRO A 152 -11.50 -3.87 -5.66
CA PRO A 152 -12.11 -2.62 -5.25
C PRO A 152 -11.26 -1.79 -4.29
N ALA A 153 -10.08 -2.26 -3.89
CA ALA A 153 -9.20 -1.47 -3.04
C ALA A 153 -8.52 -0.33 -3.81
N ASP A 154 -8.19 0.73 -3.09
CA ASP A 154 -7.19 1.68 -3.57
C ASP A 154 -5.90 0.92 -3.92
N TRP A 155 -5.29 1.22 -5.07
CA TRP A 155 -4.23 0.41 -5.71
C TRP A 155 -4.68 -0.99 -6.17
N SER A 156 -5.98 -1.30 -6.13
CA SER A 156 -6.56 -2.53 -6.66
C SER A 156 -5.80 -3.80 -6.17
N CYS A 157 -5.82 -4.87 -6.92
CA CYS A 157 -5.02 -6.07 -6.66
C CYS A 157 -3.51 -5.87 -6.89
N ILE A 158 -3.10 -4.75 -7.47
CA ILE A 158 -1.69 -4.42 -7.76
C ILE A 158 -0.85 -4.38 -6.48
N ALA A 159 -1.38 -3.81 -5.39
CA ALA A 159 -0.68 -3.84 -4.11
C ALA A 159 -0.50 -5.27 -3.58
N SER A 160 -1.52 -6.14 -3.74
CA SER A 160 -1.42 -7.55 -3.35
C SER A 160 -0.35 -8.30 -4.16
N LEU A 161 -0.31 -8.10 -5.47
CA LEU A 161 0.67 -8.71 -6.37
C LEU A 161 2.09 -8.16 -6.13
N SER A 162 2.20 -6.89 -5.78
CA SER A 162 3.49 -6.28 -5.38
C SER A 162 4.01 -6.92 -4.08
N VAL A 163 3.16 -7.09 -3.05
CA VAL A 163 3.55 -7.79 -1.82
C VAL A 163 4.00 -9.22 -2.11
N LEU A 164 3.25 -9.97 -2.94
CA LEU A 164 3.61 -11.32 -3.35
C LEU A 164 4.99 -11.34 -4.02
N SER A 165 5.19 -10.48 -5.02
CA SER A 165 6.41 -10.47 -5.83
C SER A 165 7.63 -10.03 -5.02
N ILE A 166 7.48 -9.04 -4.14
CA ILE A 166 8.55 -8.60 -3.24
C ILE A 166 8.94 -9.72 -2.26
N GLY A 167 7.93 -10.37 -1.67
CA GLY A 167 8.16 -11.40 -0.66
C GLY A 167 8.76 -12.70 -1.21
N THR A 168 8.28 -13.15 -2.37
CA THR A 168 8.80 -14.36 -3.03
C THR A 168 10.20 -14.19 -3.62
N ASN A 169 10.60 -12.95 -3.95
CA ASN A 169 11.93 -12.62 -4.45
C ASN A 169 12.82 -11.99 -3.36
N ARG A 170 12.58 -12.31 -2.09
CA ARG A 170 13.37 -11.79 -0.99
C ARG A 170 14.86 -12.14 -1.15
N GLY A 171 15.73 -11.13 -1.00
CA GLY A 171 17.17 -11.26 -1.21
C GLY A 171 17.64 -11.01 -2.65
N GLU A 172 16.72 -10.86 -3.60
CA GLU A 172 17.01 -10.56 -5.01
C GLU A 172 16.47 -9.16 -5.39
N PRO A 173 17.12 -8.07 -4.98
CA PRO A 173 16.56 -6.72 -5.10
C PRO A 173 16.26 -6.33 -6.56
N LYS A 174 17.04 -6.80 -7.52
CA LYS A 174 16.77 -6.55 -8.96
C LYS A 174 15.42 -7.15 -9.39
N LYS A 175 15.10 -8.38 -8.94
CA LYS A 175 13.80 -9.01 -9.25
C LYS A 175 12.66 -8.33 -8.51
N GLN A 176 12.86 -7.97 -7.23
CA GLN A 176 11.85 -7.23 -6.47
C GLN A 176 11.48 -5.92 -7.17
N ILE A 177 12.47 -5.18 -7.65
CA ILE A 177 12.25 -3.93 -8.40
C ILE A 177 11.56 -4.19 -9.74
N ALA A 178 12.08 -5.14 -10.52
CA ALA A 178 11.51 -5.44 -11.84
C ALA A 178 10.03 -5.81 -11.76
N TRP A 179 9.65 -6.66 -10.81
CA TRP A 179 8.25 -7.02 -10.59
C TRP A 179 7.41 -5.84 -10.06
N SER A 180 7.96 -5.04 -9.13
CA SER A 180 7.25 -3.86 -8.62
C SER A 180 6.97 -2.85 -9.74
N MET A 181 7.95 -2.62 -10.62
CA MET A 181 7.80 -1.74 -11.77
C MET A 181 6.84 -2.31 -12.83
N LEU A 182 6.84 -3.64 -13.03
CA LEU A 182 5.87 -4.29 -13.93
C LEU A 182 4.44 -4.05 -13.44
N TRP A 183 4.16 -4.29 -12.15
CA TRP A 183 2.83 -4.06 -11.59
C TRP A 183 2.43 -2.58 -11.62
N ALA A 184 3.37 -1.68 -11.36
CA ALA A 184 3.14 -0.25 -11.51
C ALA A 184 2.82 0.14 -12.95
N ALA A 185 3.49 -0.45 -13.94
CA ALA A 185 3.22 -0.22 -15.36
C ALA A 185 1.83 -0.75 -15.75
N VAL A 186 1.45 -1.95 -15.29
CA VAL A 186 0.09 -2.48 -15.50
C VAL A 186 -0.95 -1.53 -14.91
N TYR A 187 -0.73 -1.04 -13.68
CA TYR A 187 -1.65 -0.09 -13.05
C TYR A 187 -1.71 1.24 -13.80
N ALA A 188 -0.56 1.74 -14.24
CA ALA A 188 -0.47 2.96 -15.07
C ALA A 188 -1.28 2.84 -16.36
N VAL A 189 -1.19 1.70 -17.04
CA VAL A 189 -1.97 1.44 -18.28
C VAL A 189 -3.46 1.43 -17.98
N VAL A 190 -3.90 0.71 -16.94
CA VAL A 190 -5.32 0.68 -16.55
C VAL A 190 -5.81 2.09 -16.20
N TYR A 191 -5.02 2.83 -15.40
CA TYR A 191 -5.38 4.17 -14.97
C TYR A 191 -5.46 5.14 -16.18
N PHE A 192 -4.50 5.04 -17.10
CA PHE A 192 -4.41 5.88 -18.29
C PHE A 192 -5.61 5.73 -19.22
N PHE A 193 -6.12 4.52 -19.41
CA PHE A 193 -7.24 4.26 -20.30
C PHE A 193 -8.61 4.34 -19.61
N ALA A 194 -8.69 4.03 -18.32
CA ALA A 194 -9.96 3.92 -17.61
C ALA A 194 -10.30 5.14 -16.74
N ILE A 195 -9.31 5.97 -16.35
CA ILE A 195 -9.51 7.05 -15.38
C ILE A 195 -8.99 8.39 -15.94
N ASP A 196 -7.67 8.58 -15.94
CA ASP A 196 -7.03 9.81 -16.41
C ASP A 196 -5.62 9.55 -16.96
N LYS A 197 -5.28 10.19 -18.08
CA LYS A 197 -4.02 9.96 -18.80
C LYS A 197 -2.79 10.44 -18.02
N ILE A 198 -2.85 11.65 -17.45
CA ILE A 198 -1.73 12.27 -16.73
C ILE A 198 -1.51 11.51 -15.42
N TYR A 199 -2.60 11.25 -14.68
CA TYR A 199 -2.53 10.50 -13.44
C TYR A 199 -2.15 9.01 -13.65
N GLY A 200 -2.45 8.46 -14.82
CA GLY A 200 -1.92 7.17 -15.25
C GLY A 200 -0.39 7.19 -15.35
N LEU A 201 0.21 8.20 -15.98
CA LEU A 201 1.66 8.35 -16.05
C LEU A 201 2.30 8.59 -14.69
N ILE A 202 1.64 9.34 -13.79
CA ILE A 202 2.11 9.58 -12.41
C ILE A 202 2.27 8.25 -11.64
N GLN A 203 1.50 7.19 -11.96
CA GLN A 203 1.69 5.90 -11.29
C GLN A 203 3.10 5.31 -11.48
N LEU A 204 3.79 5.64 -12.58
CA LEU A 204 5.17 5.21 -12.81
C LEU A 204 6.16 5.86 -11.84
N CYS A 205 5.79 6.97 -11.19
CA CYS A 205 6.62 7.66 -10.20
C CYS A 205 6.84 6.82 -8.92
N VAL A 206 6.21 5.64 -8.76
CA VAL A 206 6.61 4.65 -7.75
C VAL A 206 8.10 4.29 -7.85
N ALA A 207 8.72 4.47 -9.02
CA ALA A 207 10.16 4.33 -9.22
C ALA A 207 11.00 5.17 -8.25
N LEU A 208 10.48 6.31 -7.79
CA LEU A 208 11.16 7.17 -6.82
C LEU A 208 11.33 6.51 -5.44
N ALA A 209 10.59 5.45 -5.13
CA ALA A 209 10.80 4.67 -3.92
C ALA A 209 12.01 3.73 -4.01
N ILE A 210 12.48 3.42 -5.21
CA ILE A 210 13.59 2.48 -5.42
C ILE A 210 14.86 2.91 -4.69
N PRO A 211 15.40 4.14 -4.86
CA PRO A 211 16.59 4.58 -4.15
C PRO A 211 16.40 4.55 -2.63
N LEU A 212 15.21 4.88 -2.12
CA LEU A 212 14.92 4.83 -0.70
C LEU A 212 14.97 3.39 -0.16
N LEU A 213 14.43 2.43 -0.90
CA LEU A 213 14.48 1.02 -0.53
C LEU A 213 15.90 0.45 -0.62
N PHE A 214 16.73 0.92 -1.56
CA PHE A 214 18.15 0.55 -1.59
C PHE A 214 18.95 1.09 -0.41
N LEU A 215 18.57 2.25 0.13
CA LEU A 215 19.17 2.81 1.32
C LEU A 215 18.74 2.09 2.60
N TYR A 216 17.78 1.17 2.54
CA TYR A 216 17.36 0.40 3.70
C TYR A 216 18.49 -0.49 4.22
N ASN A 217 18.84 -0.32 5.49
CA ASN A 217 19.94 -1.01 6.13
C ASN A 217 19.56 -2.38 6.73
N GLY A 218 18.31 -2.85 6.55
CA GLY A 218 17.80 -4.11 7.09
C GLY A 218 17.51 -4.10 8.59
N LYS A 219 17.61 -2.95 9.26
CA LYS A 219 17.48 -2.86 10.72
C LYS A 219 16.24 -2.05 11.12
N ARG A 220 15.75 -2.33 12.32
CA ARG A 220 14.85 -1.44 13.06
C ARG A 220 15.69 -0.34 13.73
N GLY A 221 15.05 0.74 14.16
CA GLY A 221 15.69 1.78 14.93
C GLY A 221 16.34 1.21 16.21
N ARG A 222 17.29 1.96 16.77
CA ARG A 222 18.08 1.51 17.95
C ARG A 222 17.27 1.37 19.23
N ASN A 223 16.21 2.18 19.40
CA ASN A 223 15.40 2.21 20.61
C ASN A 223 14.18 1.28 20.51
N PRO A 224 14.07 0.22 21.35
CA PRO A 224 12.93 -0.72 21.31
C PRO A 224 11.56 -0.07 21.59
N LYS A 225 11.51 0.99 22.43
CA LYS A 225 10.27 1.72 22.73
C LYS A 225 9.79 2.48 21.50
N ILE A 226 10.71 3.15 20.79
CA ILE A 226 10.42 3.84 19.54
C ILE A 226 9.96 2.84 18.48
N ASN A 227 10.61 1.69 18.35
CA ASN A 227 10.21 0.64 17.41
C ASN A 227 8.79 0.12 17.67
N ARG A 228 8.40 -0.01 18.94
CA ARG A 228 7.03 -0.40 19.33
C ARG A 228 6.03 0.70 18.98
N PHE A 229 6.34 1.94 19.31
CA PHE A 229 5.53 3.11 18.97
C PHE A 229 5.35 3.22 17.44
N MET A 230 6.44 3.20 16.67
CA MET A 230 6.42 3.30 15.20
C MET A 230 5.62 2.17 14.54
N LYS A 231 5.64 0.97 15.14
CA LYS A 231 4.80 -0.13 14.67
C LYS A 231 3.31 0.21 14.76
N TRP A 232 2.86 0.70 15.92
CA TRP A 232 1.45 1.02 16.13
C TRP A 232 1.05 2.30 15.42
N LEU A 233 1.92 3.30 15.39
CA LEU A 233 1.74 4.52 14.61
C LEU A 233 1.47 4.18 13.14
N PHE A 234 2.25 3.31 12.53
CA PHE A 234 2.11 2.94 11.12
C PHE A 234 0.77 2.25 10.82
N TYR A 235 0.21 1.50 11.78
CA TYR A 235 -1.13 0.92 11.63
C TYR A 235 -2.24 1.95 11.85
N ALA A 236 -2.14 2.71 12.93
CA ALA A 236 -3.21 3.61 13.35
C ALA A 236 -3.26 4.89 12.50
N TYR A 237 -2.11 5.34 11.98
CA TYR A 237 -2.02 6.59 11.22
C TYR A 237 -2.93 6.57 10.00
N TYR A 238 -2.98 5.44 9.28
CA TYR A 238 -3.77 5.35 8.05
C TYR A 238 -5.26 5.66 8.28
N PRO A 239 -6.01 5.00 9.16
CA PRO A 239 -7.40 5.38 9.41
C PRO A 239 -7.53 6.75 10.09
N LEU A 240 -6.61 7.15 10.98
CA LEU A 240 -6.71 8.40 11.72
C LEU A 240 -6.57 9.63 10.82
N HIS A 241 -5.57 9.66 9.91
CA HIS A 241 -5.42 10.82 9.03
C HIS A 241 -6.58 10.96 8.04
N LEU A 242 -7.16 9.84 7.58
CA LEU A 242 -8.36 9.88 6.74
C LEU A 242 -9.56 10.41 7.51
N LEU A 243 -9.74 10.03 8.77
CA LEU A 243 -10.79 10.60 9.63
C LEU A 243 -10.61 12.11 9.80
N VAL A 244 -9.38 12.58 10.05
CA VAL A 244 -9.08 14.01 10.15
C VAL A 244 -9.40 14.74 8.85
N ILE A 245 -9.01 14.18 7.70
CA ILE A 245 -9.33 14.73 6.37
C ILE A 245 -10.85 14.82 6.16
N GLY A 246 -11.59 13.76 6.49
CA GLY A 246 -13.04 13.77 6.40
C GLY A 246 -13.70 14.83 7.29
N ILE A 247 -13.21 14.99 8.54
CA ILE A 247 -13.71 16.04 9.45
C ILE A 247 -13.42 17.43 8.88
N ILE A 248 -12.20 17.70 8.41
CA ILE A 248 -11.84 19.00 7.82
C ILE A 248 -12.74 19.30 6.63
N ARG A 249 -12.97 18.32 5.76
CA ARG A 249 -13.85 18.47 4.62
C ARG A 249 -15.28 18.85 5.01
N GLU A 250 -15.84 18.22 6.05
CA GLU A 250 -17.19 18.55 6.55
C GLU A 250 -17.28 19.93 7.20
N LEU A 251 -16.18 20.40 7.82
CA LEU A 251 -16.15 21.73 8.44
C LEU A 251 -15.97 22.88 7.43
N VAL A 252 -15.42 22.61 6.26
CA VAL A 252 -15.18 23.61 5.20
C VAL A 252 -16.33 23.67 4.18
N ARG A 253 -17.25 22.71 4.21
CA ARG A 253 -18.51 22.73 3.43
C ARG A 253 -19.51 23.72 4.00
#